data_af77df4a79a5f8b42ba7af34c08bf2a7
#
_entry.id   af77df4a79a5f8b42ba7af34c08bf2a7
#
_cell.length_a   1.000
_cell.length_b   1.000
_cell.length_c   1.000
_cell.angle_alpha   90.00
_cell.angle_beta   90.00
_cell.angle_gamma   90.00
#
_symmetry.space_group_name_H-M   'P 1'
#
loop_
_entity.id
_entity.type
_entity.pdbx_description
1 polymer ?
#
loop_
_entity_poly.entity_id
_entity_poly.type
_entity_poly.pdbx_seq_one_letter_code
_entity_poly.pdbx_strand_id
1 'polypeptide(L)'
;NWQASGLRLDDPVKISATHIHIGNRFAFSYRDAEPWQPDPITNFNNTTIAAGLAALTEQAHDMAPAEGLATFIFPNSSLTTALPSATTEIAKIKSFVEAGHSNAEDILEPVTALIGLGPGLTPSGDDFLGGIMIALNLLEEVEKCRVLASAVENAASATNDISRAHLNAAARGVGAEPLHATIGDVISNRNHVLKASLERLDAIGHCSGWDALTGVVITLRAWLAE
;
A
#
# COMPACT_ATOMS: atom_id res chain seq x y z
N ASN A 1 -24.01 11.04 8.15
CA ASN A 1 -23.73 10.72 9.55
C ASN A 1 -24.30 9.35 9.88
N TRP A 2 -23.46 8.37 10.18
CA TRP A 2 -23.82 6.98 10.50
C TRP A 2 -24.80 6.88 11.68
N GLN A 3 -24.60 7.68 12.71
CA GLN A 3 -25.47 7.71 13.90
C GLN A 3 -26.91 8.11 13.56
N ALA A 4 -27.09 8.99 12.56
CA ALA A 4 -28.42 9.41 12.09
C ALA A 4 -29.06 8.38 11.14
N SER A 5 -28.30 7.41 10.61
CA SER A 5 -28.81 6.40 9.67
C SER A 5 -29.74 5.39 10.32
N GLY A 6 -29.61 5.18 11.63
CA GLY A 6 -30.33 4.16 12.38
C GLY A 6 -29.88 2.73 12.07
N LEU A 7 -28.72 2.55 11.41
CA LEU A 7 -28.06 1.26 11.21
C LEU A 7 -27.55 0.71 12.55
N ARG A 8 -27.58 -0.60 12.69
CA ARG A 8 -27.06 -1.33 13.85
C ARG A 8 -25.93 -2.25 13.42
N LEU A 9 -25.07 -2.61 14.36
CA LEU A 9 -23.91 -3.46 14.12
C LEU A 9 -24.27 -4.80 13.44
N ASP A 10 -25.39 -5.39 13.79
CA ASP A 10 -25.82 -6.70 13.28
C ASP A 10 -26.85 -6.61 12.14
N ASP A 11 -27.05 -5.44 11.53
CA ASP A 11 -27.96 -5.32 10.39
C ASP A 11 -27.41 -6.17 9.22
N PRO A 12 -28.22 -7.07 8.63
CA PRO A 12 -27.78 -7.97 7.58
C PRO A 12 -27.39 -7.19 6.33
N VAL A 13 -26.25 -7.53 5.74
CA VAL A 13 -25.81 -7.00 4.45
C VAL A 13 -26.04 -8.04 3.37
N LYS A 14 -26.74 -7.67 2.30
CA LYS A 14 -26.96 -8.51 1.12
C LYS A 14 -26.37 -7.82 -0.10
N ILE A 15 -25.47 -8.52 -0.79
CA ILE A 15 -24.84 -8.05 -2.01
C ILE A 15 -25.39 -8.90 -3.18
N SER A 16 -25.88 -8.23 -4.21
CA SER A 16 -26.36 -8.83 -5.47
C SER A 16 -25.47 -8.35 -6.62
N ALA A 17 -25.77 -8.72 -7.84
CA ALA A 17 -25.05 -8.25 -9.03
C ALA A 17 -25.15 -6.73 -9.30
N THR A 18 -26.07 -6.03 -8.65
CA THR A 18 -26.35 -4.62 -8.95
C THR A 18 -26.60 -3.74 -7.73
N HIS A 19 -26.79 -4.33 -6.55
CA HIS A 19 -27.16 -3.60 -5.34
C HIS A 19 -26.50 -4.16 -4.08
N ILE A 20 -26.24 -3.27 -3.14
CA ILE A 20 -25.91 -3.57 -1.76
C ILE A 20 -27.09 -3.13 -0.90
N HIS A 21 -27.68 -4.05 -0.15
CA HIS A 21 -28.73 -3.76 0.84
C HIS A 21 -28.16 -3.88 2.24
N ILE A 22 -28.45 -2.91 3.10
CA ILE A 22 -28.08 -2.93 4.51
C ILE A 22 -29.36 -2.85 5.36
N GLY A 23 -29.64 -3.92 6.08
CA GLY A 23 -30.93 -4.08 6.76
C GLY A 23 -32.10 -3.98 5.78
N ASN A 24 -33.19 -3.36 6.24
CA ASN A 24 -34.35 -3.04 5.41
C ASN A 24 -34.42 -1.53 5.05
N ARG A 25 -33.34 -0.79 5.28
CA ARG A 25 -33.36 0.69 5.24
C ARG A 25 -32.57 1.28 4.09
N PHE A 26 -31.48 0.64 3.68
CA PHE A 26 -30.60 1.18 2.67
C PHE A 26 -30.43 0.21 1.51
N ALA A 27 -30.49 0.75 0.31
CA ALA A 27 -30.16 0.08 -0.94
C ALA A 27 -29.28 1.01 -1.76
N PHE A 28 -28.09 0.54 -2.11
CA PHE A 28 -27.17 1.25 -2.99
C PHE A 28 -27.11 0.51 -4.32
N SER A 29 -27.48 1.17 -5.42
CA SER A 29 -27.26 0.63 -6.76
C SER A 29 -25.86 0.96 -7.25
N TYR A 30 -25.17 -0.04 -7.76
CA TYR A 30 -23.90 0.13 -8.48
C TYR A 30 -24.00 -0.38 -9.93
N ARG A 31 -25.24 -0.45 -10.46
CA ARG A 31 -25.49 -0.89 -11.84
C ARG A 31 -24.76 -0.03 -12.87
N ASP A 32 -24.71 1.27 -12.64
CA ASP A 32 -24.13 2.24 -13.54
C ASP A 32 -22.75 2.72 -13.06
N ALA A 33 -22.15 2.00 -12.08
CA ALA A 33 -20.79 2.29 -11.61
C ALA A 33 -19.78 1.86 -12.67
N GLU A 34 -18.88 2.76 -13.01
CA GLU A 34 -17.76 2.44 -13.89
C GLU A 34 -16.66 1.73 -13.06
N PRO A 35 -16.21 0.53 -13.49
CA PRO A 35 -15.08 -0.13 -12.84
C PRO A 35 -13.82 0.72 -13.01
N TRP A 36 -13.23 1.13 -11.90
CA TRP A 36 -11.92 1.76 -11.93
C TRP A 36 -10.81 0.70 -12.05
N GLN A 37 -9.81 1.00 -12.86
CA GLN A 37 -8.59 0.22 -13.02
C GLN A 37 -7.41 1.20 -12.99
N PRO A 38 -6.25 0.83 -12.43
CA PRO A 38 -5.07 1.66 -12.53
C PRO A 38 -4.64 1.78 -13.99
N ASP A 39 -4.27 2.99 -14.40
CA ASP A 39 -3.70 3.20 -15.73
C ASP A 39 -2.37 2.44 -15.86
N PRO A 40 -2.13 1.73 -16.98
CA PRO A 40 -0.85 1.09 -17.20
C PRO A 40 0.25 2.14 -17.31
N ILE A 41 1.30 2.00 -16.50
CA ILE A 41 2.45 2.88 -16.56
C ILE A 41 3.42 2.29 -17.59
N THR A 42 3.58 3.00 -18.70
CA THR A 42 4.47 2.63 -19.80
C THR A 42 5.63 3.63 -19.91
N ASN A 43 6.74 3.22 -20.53
CA ASN A 43 7.86 4.10 -20.85
C ASN A 43 8.57 4.74 -19.64
N PHE A 44 8.81 3.97 -18.60
CA PHE A 44 9.66 4.38 -17.48
C PHE A 44 11.08 3.77 -17.61
N ASN A 45 12.03 4.39 -16.92
CA ASN A 45 13.41 3.91 -16.83
C ASN A 45 14.04 4.35 -15.50
N ASN A 46 15.24 3.84 -15.20
CA ASN A 46 15.93 4.13 -13.94
C ASN A 46 16.10 5.63 -13.70
N THR A 47 16.36 6.42 -14.74
CA THR A 47 16.55 7.88 -14.60
C THR A 47 15.27 8.59 -14.21
N THR A 48 14.13 8.24 -14.81
CA THR A 48 12.84 8.85 -14.48
C THR A 48 12.38 8.46 -13.08
N ILE A 49 12.53 7.19 -12.69
CA ILE A 49 12.21 6.72 -11.35
C ILE A 49 13.09 7.42 -10.30
N ALA A 50 14.40 7.48 -10.52
CA ALA A 50 15.31 8.12 -9.57
C ALA A 50 15.00 9.62 -9.38
N ALA A 51 14.70 10.33 -10.45
CA ALA A 51 14.30 11.74 -10.39
C ALA A 51 12.96 11.94 -9.67
N GLY A 52 11.98 11.09 -9.94
CA GLY A 52 10.69 11.13 -9.27
C GLY A 52 10.77 10.78 -7.78
N LEU A 53 11.61 9.81 -7.39
CA LEU A 53 11.87 9.49 -5.97
C LEU A 53 12.57 10.64 -5.24
N ALA A 54 13.46 11.36 -5.90
CA ALA A 54 14.09 12.56 -5.33
C ALA A 54 13.05 13.68 -5.10
N ALA A 55 12.21 13.95 -6.10
CA ALA A 55 11.12 14.92 -5.97
C ALA A 55 10.09 14.52 -4.91
N LEU A 56 9.75 13.23 -4.83
CA LEU A 56 8.88 12.70 -3.78
C LEU A 56 9.46 13.00 -2.40
N THR A 57 10.74 12.66 -2.19
CA THR A 57 11.41 12.86 -0.89
C THR A 57 11.39 14.32 -0.48
N GLU A 58 11.59 15.24 -1.42
CA GLU A 58 11.54 16.69 -1.18
C GLU A 58 10.12 17.17 -0.84
N GLN A 59 9.13 16.81 -1.67
CA GLN A 59 7.75 17.30 -1.52
C GLN A 59 6.99 16.65 -0.36
N ALA A 60 7.33 15.42 0.00
CA ALA A 60 6.69 14.68 1.08
C ALA A 60 7.19 15.08 2.47
N HIS A 61 8.34 15.78 2.58
CA HIS A 61 9.03 16.02 3.84
C HIS A 61 8.15 16.70 4.91
N ASP A 62 7.39 17.71 4.50
CA ASP A 62 6.55 18.50 5.40
C ASP A 62 5.11 17.93 5.52
N MET A 63 4.78 16.89 4.78
CA MET A 63 3.44 16.28 4.73
C MET A 63 3.39 14.94 5.45
N ALA A 64 4.48 14.19 5.44
CA ALA A 64 4.51 12.83 5.95
C ALA A 64 4.22 12.80 7.47
N PRO A 65 3.30 11.92 7.94
CA PRO A 65 2.98 11.82 9.35
C PRO A 65 4.15 11.26 10.16
N ALA A 66 4.22 11.63 11.44
CA ALA A 66 5.18 11.07 12.38
C ALA A 66 4.80 9.63 12.81
N GLU A 67 3.53 9.28 12.67
CA GLU A 67 3.01 7.93 12.94
C GLU A 67 3.25 6.99 11.75
N GLY A 68 3.11 5.70 11.98
CA GLY A 68 3.26 4.67 10.95
C GLY A 68 4.70 4.51 10.47
N LEU A 69 4.87 4.24 9.19
CA LEU A 69 6.14 3.86 8.56
C LEU A 69 6.68 4.94 7.59
N ALA A 70 6.02 6.09 7.46
CA ALA A 70 6.40 7.14 6.51
C ALA A 70 7.85 7.64 6.69
N THR A 71 8.42 7.53 7.89
CA THR A 71 9.82 7.89 8.18
C THR A 71 10.84 7.13 7.33
N PHE A 72 10.51 5.92 6.88
CA PHE A 72 11.36 5.11 5.99
C PHE A 72 11.44 5.65 4.55
N ILE A 73 10.57 6.59 4.18
CA ILE A 73 10.69 7.33 2.91
C ILE A 73 11.95 8.23 2.91
N PHE A 74 12.45 8.61 4.10
CA PHE A 74 13.53 9.59 4.26
C PHE A 74 14.81 8.93 4.80
N PRO A 75 15.68 8.36 3.94
CA PRO A 75 16.80 7.49 4.36
C PRO A 75 17.86 8.17 5.22
N ASN A 76 17.95 9.50 5.17
CA ASN A 76 18.96 10.29 5.91
C ASN A 76 18.32 11.17 7.00
N SER A 77 17.08 10.90 7.35
CA SER A 77 16.34 11.67 8.35
C SER A 77 16.74 11.23 9.76
N SER A 78 16.83 12.18 10.68
CA SER A 78 16.90 11.91 12.13
C SER A 78 15.54 11.54 12.73
N LEU A 79 14.50 11.43 11.91
CA LEU A 79 13.17 11.02 12.34
C LEU A 79 13.20 9.59 12.86
N THR A 80 12.67 9.39 14.04
CA THR A 80 12.49 8.05 14.63
C THR A 80 11.14 7.52 14.23
N THR A 81 11.09 6.26 13.77
CA THR A 81 9.82 5.61 13.46
C THR A 81 8.97 5.45 14.72
N ALA A 82 7.67 5.60 14.57
CA ALA A 82 6.69 5.29 15.62
C ALA A 82 6.58 3.78 15.88
N LEU A 83 7.08 2.94 14.96
CA LEU A 83 7.08 1.48 15.04
C LEU A 83 8.52 0.90 15.00
N PRO A 84 9.33 1.05 16.07
CA PRO A 84 10.72 0.59 16.08
C PRO A 84 10.87 -0.91 15.81
N SER A 85 9.87 -1.72 16.19
CA SER A 85 9.83 -3.17 15.93
C SER A 85 9.81 -3.51 14.43
N ALA A 86 9.34 -2.60 13.58
CA ALA A 86 9.32 -2.80 12.13
C ALA A 86 10.71 -2.63 11.47
N THR A 87 11.65 -1.94 12.10
CA THR A 87 12.92 -1.53 11.47
C THR A 87 13.72 -2.70 10.92
N THR A 88 13.92 -3.74 11.75
CA THR A 88 14.67 -4.94 11.36
C THR A 88 13.92 -5.70 10.26
N GLU A 89 12.61 -5.82 10.37
CA GLU A 89 11.81 -6.60 9.44
C GLU A 89 11.69 -5.90 8.08
N ILE A 90 11.56 -4.57 8.06
CA ILE A 90 11.62 -3.77 6.84
C ILE A 90 12.98 -3.93 6.14
N ALA A 91 14.09 -3.97 6.90
CA ALA A 91 15.41 -4.20 6.32
C ALA A 91 15.53 -5.60 5.68
N LYS A 92 14.97 -6.64 6.30
CA LYS A 92 14.91 -7.99 5.73
C LYS A 92 14.06 -8.03 4.45
N ILE A 93 12.88 -7.39 4.47
CA ILE A 93 12.01 -7.28 3.29
C ILE A 93 12.72 -6.54 2.16
N LYS A 94 13.39 -5.42 2.46
CA LYS A 94 14.19 -4.68 1.48
C LYS A 94 15.25 -5.59 0.84
N SER A 95 16.01 -6.34 1.65
CA SER A 95 17.01 -7.29 1.15
C SER A 95 16.40 -8.37 0.26
N PHE A 96 15.19 -8.85 0.56
CA PHE A 96 14.46 -9.77 -0.30
C PHE A 96 14.11 -9.14 -1.65
N VAL A 97 13.66 -7.87 -1.66
CA VAL A 97 13.33 -7.17 -2.90
C VAL A 97 14.58 -6.93 -3.75
N GLU A 98 15.73 -6.60 -3.12
CA GLU A 98 17.03 -6.39 -3.77
C GLU A 98 17.66 -7.68 -4.29
N ALA A 99 17.26 -8.85 -3.78
CA ALA A 99 17.87 -10.11 -4.18
C ALA A 99 17.48 -10.52 -5.61
N GLY A 100 18.45 -10.97 -6.39
CA GLY A 100 18.25 -11.50 -7.74
C GLY A 100 17.52 -12.85 -7.79
N HIS A 101 17.23 -13.45 -6.62
CA HIS A 101 16.45 -14.69 -6.46
C HIS A 101 15.48 -14.55 -5.30
N SER A 102 14.39 -15.29 -5.34
CA SER A 102 13.33 -15.24 -4.34
C SER A 102 13.25 -16.56 -3.58
N ASN A 103 13.67 -16.54 -2.28
CA ASN A 103 13.49 -17.67 -1.40
C ASN A 103 12.36 -17.38 -0.41
N ALA A 104 11.34 -18.23 -0.40
CA ALA A 104 10.16 -18.08 0.47
C ALA A 104 10.51 -18.20 1.96
N GLU A 105 11.57 -18.94 2.32
CA GLU A 105 12.00 -19.11 3.72
C GLU A 105 12.53 -17.80 4.30
N ASP A 106 13.23 -17.00 3.49
CA ASP A 106 13.87 -15.75 3.95
C ASP A 106 12.84 -14.66 4.29
N ILE A 107 11.63 -14.74 3.73
CA ILE A 107 10.61 -13.69 3.87
C ILE A 107 9.51 -14.05 4.88
N LEU A 108 9.33 -15.31 5.24
CA LEU A 108 8.21 -15.74 6.07
C LEU A 108 8.23 -15.11 7.47
N GLU A 109 9.38 -15.08 8.11
CA GLU A 109 9.53 -14.49 9.44
C GLU A 109 9.24 -12.97 9.43
N PRO A 110 9.88 -12.14 8.58
CA PRO A 110 9.62 -10.70 8.57
C PRO A 110 8.18 -10.37 8.18
N VAL A 111 7.56 -11.10 7.25
CA VAL A 111 6.14 -10.92 6.91
C VAL A 111 5.26 -11.23 8.10
N THR A 112 5.49 -12.35 8.80
CA THR A 112 4.70 -12.73 9.99
C THR A 112 4.79 -11.68 11.10
N ALA A 113 5.94 -11.04 11.26
CA ALA A 113 6.14 -10.00 12.25
C ALA A 113 5.48 -8.65 11.86
N LEU A 114 5.31 -8.39 10.56
CA LEU A 114 4.70 -7.16 10.07
C LEU A 114 3.17 -7.26 9.95
N ILE A 115 2.62 -8.43 9.61
CA ILE A 115 1.17 -8.62 9.49
C ILE A 115 0.47 -8.29 10.80
N GLY A 116 -0.53 -7.40 10.72
CA GLY A 116 -1.28 -6.91 11.88
C GLY A 116 -0.53 -5.88 12.74
N LEU A 117 0.68 -5.48 12.36
CA LEU A 117 1.46 -4.49 13.12
C LEU A 117 0.94 -3.07 12.88
N GLY A 118 0.52 -2.44 13.96
CA GLY A 118 -0.02 -1.08 13.98
C GLY A 118 -1.50 -1.03 14.34
N PRO A 119 -2.01 0.16 14.67
CA PRO A 119 -3.41 0.35 15.05
C PRO A 119 -4.34 0.39 13.83
N GLY A 120 -5.65 0.18 14.06
CA GLY A 120 -6.70 0.43 13.08
C GLY A 120 -7.16 -0.80 12.31
N LEU A 121 -7.99 -0.56 11.28
CA LEU A 121 -8.57 -1.60 10.42
C LEU A 121 -7.63 -2.03 9.28
N THR A 122 -6.67 -1.19 8.96
CA THR A 122 -5.56 -1.45 8.03
C THR A 122 -4.26 -1.14 8.78
N PRO A 123 -3.70 -2.13 9.50
CA PRO A 123 -2.44 -1.97 10.22
C PRO A 123 -1.30 -1.52 9.32
N SER A 124 -0.40 -0.67 9.83
CA SER A 124 0.72 -0.10 9.06
C SER A 124 1.58 -1.13 8.35
N GLY A 125 1.82 -2.27 8.99
CA GLY A 125 2.58 -3.37 8.40
C GLY A 125 1.85 -4.01 7.20
N ASP A 126 0.53 -4.12 7.26
CA ASP A 126 -0.29 -4.64 6.17
C ASP A 126 -0.31 -3.68 4.98
N ASP A 127 -0.51 -2.39 5.24
CA ASP A 127 -0.47 -1.36 4.19
C ASP A 127 0.90 -1.33 3.51
N PHE A 128 1.99 -1.42 4.28
CA PHE A 128 3.36 -1.49 3.77
C PHE A 128 3.58 -2.70 2.85
N LEU A 129 3.19 -3.90 3.29
CA LEU A 129 3.31 -5.13 2.48
C LEU A 129 2.44 -5.04 1.21
N GLY A 130 1.25 -4.45 1.33
CA GLY A 130 0.39 -4.14 0.19
C GLY A 130 1.06 -3.24 -0.83
N GLY A 131 1.71 -2.17 -0.37
CA GLY A 131 2.47 -1.25 -1.21
C GLY A 131 3.60 -1.93 -1.98
N ILE A 132 4.35 -2.84 -1.33
CA ILE A 132 5.39 -3.64 -2.00
C ILE A 132 4.78 -4.51 -3.10
N MET A 133 3.69 -5.24 -2.82
CA MET A 133 3.05 -6.12 -3.81
C MET A 133 2.55 -5.33 -5.02
N ILE A 134 1.98 -4.13 -4.82
CA ILE A 134 1.55 -3.25 -5.91
C ILE A 134 2.76 -2.82 -6.76
N ALA A 135 3.86 -2.41 -6.13
CA ALA A 135 5.06 -2.00 -6.84
C ALA A 135 5.73 -3.15 -7.60
N LEU A 136 5.81 -4.34 -7.01
CA LEU A 136 6.33 -5.55 -7.67
C LEU A 136 5.51 -5.95 -8.90
N ASN A 137 4.17 -5.86 -8.81
CA ASN A 137 3.28 -6.10 -9.97
C ASN A 137 3.56 -5.09 -11.09
N LEU A 138 3.73 -3.81 -10.74
CA LEU A 138 3.99 -2.75 -11.70
C LEU A 138 5.34 -2.90 -12.39
N LEU A 139 6.36 -3.37 -11.68
CA LEU A 139 7.70 -3.65 -12.20
C LEU A 139 7.81 -5.00 -12.91
N GLU A 140 6.69 -5.74 -13.03
CA GLU A 140 6.63 -7.08 -13.62
C GLU A 140 7.49 -8.13 -12.88
N GLU A 141 7.81 -7.87 -11.61
CA GLU A 141 8.54 -8.78 -10.71
C GLU A 141 7.62 -9.91 -10.18
N VAL A 142 7.07 -10.68 -11.11
CA VAL A 142 5.98 -11.65 -10.88
C VAL A 142 6.36 -12.69 -9.82
N GLU A 143 7.58 -13.22 -9.85
CA GLU A 143 8.00 -14.27 -8.92
C GLU A 143 8.20 -13.72 -7.51
N LYS A 144 8.83 -12.55 -7.35
CA LYS A 144 8.96 -11.88 -6.05
C LYS A 144 7.58 -11.56 -5.46
N CYS A 145 6.66 -11.05 -6.29
CA CYS A 145 5.29 -10.78 -5.87
C CYS A 145 4.56 -12.05 -5.41
N ARG A 146 4.68 -13.15 -6.16
CA ARG A 146 4.06 -14.44 -5.83
C ARG A 146 4.57 -14.99 -4.50
N VAL A 147 5.88 -14.93 -4.26
CA VAL A 147 6.50 -15.39 -3.02
C VAL A 147 6.02 -14.55 -1.83
N LEU A 148 6.02 -13.22 -1.97
CA LEU A 148 5.53 -12.33 -0.93
C LEU A 148 4.04 -12.55 -0.64
N ALA A 149 3.20 -12.63 -1.66
CA ALA A 149 1.76 -12.88 -1.52
C ALA A 149 1.47 -14.21 -0.82
N SER A 150 2.24 -15.27 -1.11
CA SER A 150 2.12 -16.55 -0.41
C SER A 150 2.49 -16.44 1.07
N ALA A 151 3.55 -15.72 1.41
CA ALA A 151 3.94 -15.49 2.81
C ALA A 151 2.86 -14.67 3.56
N VAL A 152 2.31 -13.63 2.92
CA VAL A 152 1.20 -12.83 3.45
C VAL A 152 -0.05 -13.69 3.70
N GLU A 153 -0.43 -14.54 2.76
CA GLU A 153 -1.58 -15.45 2.93
C GLU A 153 -1.37 -16.42 4.09
N ASN A 154 -0.16 -16.98 4.25
CA ASN A 154 0.17 -17.85 5.37
C ASN A 154 0.08 -17.14 6.73
N ALA A 155 0.38 -15.85 6.79
CA ALA A 155 0.31 -15.04 8.00
C ALA A 155 -1.05 -14.34 8.20
N ALA A 156 -1.99 -14.45 7.25
CA ALA A 156 -3.23 -13.67 7.19
C ALA A 156 -4.16 -13.80 8.41
N SER A 157 -4.02 -14.87 9.21
CA SER A 157 -4.77 -15.03 10.46
C SER A 157 -4.39 -14.01 11.55
N ALA A 158 -3.24 -13.34 11.43
CA ALA A 158 -2.77 -12.32 12.37
C ALA A 158 -3.38 -10.93 12.11
N THR A 159 -4.11 -10.74 11.01
CA THR A 159 -4.81 -9.49 10.71
C THR A 159 -6.32 -9.70 10.57
N ASN A 160 -7.07 -8.62 10.36
CA ASN A 160 -8.52 -8.60 10.26
C ASN A 160 -9.03 -8.80 8.81
N ASP A 161 -10.33 -9.05 8.64
CA ASP A 161 -10.94 -9.35 7.33
C ASP A 161 -10.84 -8.20 6.33
N ILE A 162 -10.88 -6.94 6.80
CA ILE A 162 -10.78 -5.76 5.94
C ILE A 162 -9.38 -5.67 5.37
N SER A 163 -8.36 -5.78 6.21
CA SER A 163 -6.97 -5.73 5.78
C SER A 163 -6.63 -6.90 4.86
N ARG A 164 -7.12 -8.12 5.14
CA ARG A 164 -6.97 -9.26 4.22
C ARG A 164 -7.54 -9.00 2.84
N ALA A 165 -8.69 -8.34 2.75
CA ALA A 165 -9.28 -7.97 1.47
C ALA A 165 -8.40 -6.98 0.69
N HIS A 166 -7.80 -5.99 1.39
CA HIS A 166 -6.84 -5.06 0.79
C HIS A 166 -5.55 -5.76 0.33
N LEU A 167 -4.97 -6.62 1.15
CA LEU A 167 -3.77 -7.40 0.79
C LEU A 167 -4.03 -8.32 -0.42
N ASN A 168 -5.19 -8.96 -0.49
CA ASN A 168 -5.60 -9.77 -1.64
C ASN A 168 -5.80 -8.94 -2.92
N ALA A 169 -6.22 -7.68 -2.83
CA ALA A 169 -6.27 -6.77 -3.96
C ALA A 169 -4.85 -6.35 -4.38
N ALA A 170 -4.00 -5.99 -3.41
CA ALA A 170 -2.60 -5.61 -3.62
C ALA A 170 -1.76 -6.71 -4.29
N ALA A 171 -1.99 -7.98 -3.93
CA ALA A 171 -1.37 -9.14 -4.58
C ALA A 171 -1.69 -9.24 -6.08
N ARG A 172 -2.77 -8.59 -6.54
CA ARG A 172 -3.15 -8.46 -7.96
C ARG A 172 -2.76 -7.11 -8.56
N GLY A 173 -1.94 -6.32 -7.87
CA GLY A 173 -1.51 -5.00 -8.30
C GLY A 173 -2.59 -3.92 -8.18
N VAL A 174 -3.64 -4.12 -7.37
CA VAL A 174 -4.76 -3.18 -7.22
C VAL A 174 -4.78 -2.58 -5.82
N GLY A 175 -4.84 -1.25 -5.74
CA GLY A 175 -4.91 -0.49 -4.50
C GLY A 175 -5.78 0.76 -4.64
N ALA A 176 -5.68 1.66 -3.69
CA ALA A 176 -6.40 2.92 -3.73
C ALA A 176 -5.94 3.80 -4.91
N GLU A 177 -6.89 4.45 -5.59
CA GLU A 177 -6.60 5.31 -6.74
C GLU A 177 -5.55 6.40 -6.45
N PRO A 178 -5.57 7.13 -5.29
CA PRO A 178 -4.54 8.11 -4.99
C PRO A 178 -3.12 7.51 -4.87
N LEU A 179 -3.00 6.26 -4.41
CA LEU A 179 -1.71 5.57 -4.36
C LEU A 179 -1.18 5.32 -5.79
N HIS A 180 -2.02 4.80 -6.69
CA HIS A 180 -1.64 4.59 -8.09
C HIS A 180 -1.31 5.89 -8.82
N ALA A 181 -2.05 6.97 -8.57
CA ALA A 181 -1.75 8.29 -9.12
C ALA A 181 -0.36 8.78 -8.66
N THR A 182 -0.06 8.65 -7.36
CA THR A 182 1.24 9.02 -6.80
C THR A 182 2.38 8.18 -7.38
N ILE A 183 2.19 6.87 -7.51
CA ILE A 183 3.15 5.96 -8.16
C ILE A 183 3.40 6.40 -9.60
N GLY A 184 2.34 6.67 -10.36
CA GLY A 184 2.43 7.14 -11.75
C GLY A 184 3.20 8.44 -11.88
N ASP A 185 2.98 9.39 -10.97
CA ASP A 185 3.70 10.67 -10.96
C ASP A 185 5.18 10.50 -10.64
N VAL A 186 5.52 9.64 -9.68
CA VAL A 186 6.90 9.32 -9.32
C VAL A 186 7.63 8.64 -10.48
N ILE A 187 7.09 7.56 -11.02
CA ILE A 187 7.73 6.76 -12.06
C ILE A 187 7.92 7.55 -13.35
N SER A 188 6.91 8.37 -13.70
CA SER A 188 6.94 9.22 -14.90
C SER A 188 7.60 10.59 -14.68
N ASN A 189 8.16 10.84 -13.49
CA ASN A 189 8.77 12.12 -13.11
C ASN A 189 7.86 13.34 -13.34
N ARG A 190 6.56 13.21 -13.02
CA ARG A 190 5.56 14.29 -13.16
C ARG A 190 5.52 15.19 -11.93
N ASN A 191 6.64 15.81 -11.59
CA ASN A 191 6.87 16.56 -10.36
C ASN A 191 5.90 17.73 -10.13
N HIS A 192 5.36 18.31 -11.21
CA HIS A 192 4.44 19.45 -11.15
C HIS A 192 3.04 19.11 -10.62
N VAL A 193 2.64 17.82 -10.66
CA VAL A 193 1.36 17.35 -10.12
C VAL A 193 1.51 16.47 -8.88
N LEU A 194 2.72 16.03 -8.56
CA LEU A 194 3.02 15.10 -7.48
C LEU A 194 2.47 15.56 -6.13
N LYS A 195 2.57 16.87 -5.82
CA LYS A 195 2.05 17.43 -4.57
C LYS A 195 0.54 17.20 -4.43
N ALA A 196 -0.23 17.40 -5.51
CA ALA A 196 -1.68 17.17 -5.48
C ALA A 196 -2.03 15.68 -5.29
N SER A 197 -1.23 14.78 -5.86
CA SER A 197 -1.39 13.34 -5.64
C SER A 197 -1.06 12.95 -4.20
N LEU A 198 -0.02 13.55 -3.60
CA LEU A 198 0.32 13.36 -2.18
C LEU A 198 -0.78 13.88 -1.24
N GLU A 199 -1.38 15.03 -1.53
CA GLU A 199 -2.51 15.56 -0.75
C GLU A 199 -3.73 14.62 -0.78
N ARG A 200 -3.99 13.96 -1.91
CA ARG A 200 -5.05 12.95 -2.04
C ARG A 200 -4.68 11.65 -1.33
N LEU A 201 -3.41 11.25 -1.37
CA LEU A 201 -2.90 10.10 -0.65
C LEU A 201 -3.01 10.30 0.87
N ASP A 202 -2.65 11.48 1.37
CA ASP A 202 -2.74 11.87 2.78
C ASP A 202 -4.16 11.77 3.34
N ALA A 203 -5.17 11.92 2.48
CA ALA A 203 -6.57 11.73 2.84
C ALA A 203 -7.00 10.26 3.02
N ILE A 204 -6.12 9.29 2.74
CA ILE A 204 -6.40 7.85 2.95
C ILE A 204 -6.11 7.45 4.39
N GLY A 205 -7.15 7.40 5.22
CA GLY A 205 -7.01 7.02 6.62
C GLY A 205 -6.11 7.98 7.40
N HIS A 206 -5.53 7.51 8.50
CA HIS A 206 -4.64 8.31 9.33
C HIS A 206 -3.19 8.31 8.78
N CYS A 207 -2.63 7.12 8.54
CA CYS A 207 -1.31 6.93 7.95
C CYS A 207 -1.27 5.87 6.84
N SER A 208 -2.41 5.21 6.55
CA SER A 208 -2.48 4.06 5.64
C SER A 208 -1.96 4.36 4.23
N GLY A 209 -2.26 5.53 3.67
CA GLY A 209 -1.73 5.94 2.37
C GLY A 209 -0.21 6.05 2.37
N TRP A 210 0.37 6.61 3.44
CA TRP A 210 1.80 6.78 3.62
C TRP A 210 2.52 5.46 3.88
N ASP A 211 1.91 4.56 4.66
CA ASP A 211 2.45 3.24 4.93
C ASP A 211 2.54 2.40 3.65
N ALA A 212 1.50 2.42 2.83
CA ALA A 212 1.50 1.80 1.51
C ALA A 212 2.53 2.45 0.57
N LEU A 213 2.62 3.79 0.53
CA LEU A 213 3.63 4.50 -0.24
C LEU A 213 5.06 4.16 0.21
N THR A 214 5.27 3.93 1.51
CA THR A 214 6.57 3.50 2.03
C THR A 214 6.99 2.17 1.42
N GLY A 215 6.08 1.20 1.34
CA GLY A 215 6.33 -0.08 0.66
C GLY A 215 6.72 0.10 -0.80
N VAL A 216 5.99 0.96 -1.52
CA VAL A 216 6.31 1.32 -2.92
C VAL A 216 7.70 1.93 -3.04
N VAL A 217 8.03 2.93 -2.22
CA VAL A 217 9.31 3.65 -2.28
C VAL A 217 10.49 2.72 -2.02
N ILE A 218 10.37 1.83 -1.02
CA ILE A 218 11.41 0.85 -0.72
C ILE A 218 11.61 -0.09 -1.91
N THR A 219 10.54 -0.56 -2.52
CA THR A 219 10.60 -1.43 -3.70
C THR A 219 11.24 -0.74 -4.90
N LEU A 220 10.84 0.48 -5.22
CA LEU A 220 11.42 1.24 -6.34
C LEU A 220 12.92 1.54 -6.12
N ARG A 221 13.32 1.84 -4.89
CA ARG A 221 14.74 2.06 -4.56
C ARG A 221 15.56 0.77 -4.67
N ALA A 222 15.01 -0.34 -4.20
CA ALA A 222 15.63 -1.65 -4.30
C ALA A 222 15.85 -2.03 -5.78
N TRP A 223 14.83 -1.84 -6.60
CA TRP A 223 14.89 -2.10 -8.05
C TRP A 223 15.93 -1.23 -8.78
N LEU A 224 16.15 0.01 -8.34
CA LEU A 224 17.20 0.88 -8.90
C LEU A 224 18.63 0.46 -8.50
N ALA A 225 18.78 -0.37 -7.48
CA ALA A 225 20.08 -0.84 -6.99
C ALA A 225 20.58 -2.11 -7.70
N GLU A 226 19.70 -2.79 -8.46
CA GLU A 226 20.03 -3.92 -9.34
C GLU A 226 20.74 -3.42 -10.62
#